data_2292f65de0a4e06ac7a2e44403bb82d7
#
_entry.id   2292f65de0a4e06ac7a2e44403bb82d7
#
_cell.length_a   1.000
_cell.length_b   1.000
_cell.length_c   1.000
_cell.angle_alpha   90.00
_cell.angle_beta   90.00
_cell.angle_gamma   90.00
#
_symmetry.space_group_name_H-M   'P 1'
#
loop_
_entity.id
_entity.type
_entity.pdbx_description
1 polymer ?
#
loop_
_entity_poly.entity_id
_entity_poly.type
_entity_poly.pdbx_seq_one_letter_code
_entity_poly.pdbx_strand_id
1 'polypeptide(L)'
;MFAVFLFLTYFMQLNLGFSPVKTGLSFLPLTAVLVVTSTTVQTKVLYRTGAKPLVASGMTLGLIAMLLLTRLAPNASYASHVLPSLLILGLGMGCIFAPAFSTATLGVDGSEAGVAAAMVNTSQQVGGSVGTALLSTLFASAASAYATSHRGAPGLSGAAAIHGYTVAFSWAAGIFGVGLLLALLILPAAPRREVAPADVEVEDGALLAASGPVHATAVLATGPCCHFAVTVAGVREKAGAGSS
;
A
#
# COMPACT_ATOMS: atom_id res chain seq x y z
N MET A 1 -5.13 -1.35 -4.43
CA MET A 1 -4.01 -0.40 -4.47
C MET A 1 -3.32 -0.35 -5.83
N PHE A 2 -2.89 -1.45 -6.41
CA PHE A 2 -2.24 -1.47 -7.74
C PHE A 2 -3.05 -0.76 -8.83
N ALA A 3 -4.35 -0.99 -8.91
CA ALA A 3 -5.22 -0.32 -9.89
C ALA A 3 -5.26 1.21 -9.70
N VAL A 4 -5.23 1.69 -8.46
CA VAL A 4 -5.22 3.14 -8.17
C VAL A 4 -3.94 3.79 -8.70
N PHE A 5 -2.78 3.16 -8.47
CA PHE A 5 -1.52 3.62 -9.05
C PHE A 5 -1.56 3.63 -10.58
N LEU A 6 -2.11 2.56 -11.17
CA LEU A 6 -2.23 2.44 -12.62
C LEU A 6 -3.09 3.58 -13.19
N PHE A 7 -4.31 3.77 -12.67
CA PHE A 7 -5.24 4.77 -13.18
C PHE A 7 -4.76 6.20 -12.93
N LEU A 8 -4.17 6.49 -11.76
CA LEU A 8 -3.59 7.80 -11.49
C LEU A 8 -2.37 8.08 -12.38
N THR A 9 -1.56 7.06 -12.67
CA THR A 9 -0.44 7.20 -13.62
C THR A 9 -0.95 7.58 -15.00
N TYR A 10 -1.96 6.85 -15.51
CA TYR A 10 -2.58 7.19 -16.80
C TYR A 10 -3.22 8.58 -16.78
N PHE A 11 -3.95 8.92 -15.71
CA PHE A 11 -4.57 10.25 -15.58
C PHE A 11 -3.52 11.37 -15.60
N MET A 12 -2.43 11.23 -14.84
CA MET A 12 -1.38 12.25 -14.80
C MET A 12 -0.62 12.39 -16.13
N GLN A 13 -0.37 11.26 -16.83
CA GLN A 13 0.34 11.30 -18.10
C GLN A 13 -0.54 11.78 -19.26
N LEU A 14 -1.77 11.27 -19.37
CA LEU A 14 -2.64 11.55 -20.51
C LEU A 14 -3.42 12.86 -20.37
N ASN A 15 -3.87 13.21 -19.16
CA ASN A 15 -4.68 14.42 -18.93
C ASN A 15 -3.85 15.62 -18.45
N LEU A 16 -2.85 15.39 -17.56
CA LEU A 16 -1.99 16.47 -17.06
C LEU A 16 -0.69 16.63 -17.86
N GLY A 17 -0.39 15.74 -18.82
CA GLY A 17 0.80 15.80 -19.65
C GLY A 17 2.12 15.63 -18.87
N PHE A 18 2.09 14.93 -17.73
CA PHE A 18 3.28 14.71 -16.93
C PHE A 18 4.21 13.69 -17.60
N SER A 19 5.51 13.96 -17.56
CA SER A 19 6.51 12.96 -17.94
C SER A 19 6.49 11.77 -16.96
N PRO A 20 6.94 10.57 -17.36
CA PRO A 20 6.98 9.41 -16.47
C PRO A 20 7.74 9.67 -15.15
N VAL A 21 8.86 10.41 -15.22
CA VAL A 21 9.64 10.80 -14.04
C VAL A 21 8.84 11.71 -13.11
N LYS A 22 8.17 12.73 -13.66
CA LYS A 22 7.34 13.66 -12.89
C LYS A 22 6.15 12.93 -12.24
N THR A 23 5.57 11.97 -12.94
CA THR A 23 4.51 11.10 -12.40
C THR A 23 5.02 10.28 -11.21
N GLY A 24 6.18 9.65 -11.34
CA GLY A 24 6.81 8.92 -10.23
C GLY A 24 7.09 9.80 -9.01
N LEU A 25 7.65 11.00 -9.22
CA LEU A 25 7.88 11.98 -8.15
C LEU A 25 6.58 12.43 -7.48
N SER A 26 5.47 12.48 -8.22
CA SER A 26 4.16 12.85 -7.69
C SER A 26 3.59 11.82 -6.71
N PHE A 27 4.09 10.58 -6.69
CA PHE A 27 3.73 9.58 -5.69
C PHE A 27 4.59 9.60 -4.42
N LEU A 28 5.71 10.34 -4.39
CA LEU A 28 6.56 10.42 -3.20
C LEU A 28 5.82 10.91 -1.94
N PRO A 29 4.93 11.92 -1.99
CA PRO A 29 4.19 12.34 -0.81
C PRO A 29 3.33 11.21 -0.20
N LEU A 30 2.68 10.39 -1.04
CA LEU A 30 1.92 9.22 -0.58
C LEU A 30 2.84 8.23 0.14
N THR A 31 3.98 7.89 -0.46
CA THR A 31 4.94 6.94 0.11
C THR A 31 5.52 7.45 1.43
N ALA A 32 5.88 8.74 1.49
CA ALA A 32 6.40 9.36 2.71
C ALA A 32 5.35 9.29 3.85
N VAL A 33 4.11 9.68 3.58
CA VAL A 33 3.02 9.61 4.56
C VAL A 33 2.75 8.17 4.98
N LEU A 34 2.74 7.21 4.05
CA LEU A 34 2.55 5.79 4.34
C LEU A 34 3.61 5.27 5.31
N VAL A 35 4.90 5.56 5.05
CA VAL A 35 6.01 5.11 5.92
C VAL A 35 5.92 5.74 7.30
N VAL A 36 5.72 7.07 7.38
CA VAL A 36 5.60 7.79 8.64
C VAL A 36 4.41 7.29 9.45
N THR A 37 3.27 7.08 8.79
CA THR A 37 2.05 6.58 9.46
C THR A 37 2.24 5.15 9.92
N SER A 38 2.75 4.26 9.08
CA SER A 38 2.97 2.85 9.41
C SER A 38 3.90 2.70 10.61
N THR A 39 5.03 3.42 10.63
CA THR A 39 5.97 3.41 11.77
C THR A 39 5.34 3.98 13.03
N THR A 40 4.62 5.09 12.94
CA THR A 40 3.95 5.71 14.10
C THR A 40 2.85 4.81 14.66
N VAL A 41 2.06 4.21 13.79
CA VAL A 41 1.00 3.27 14.16
C VAL A 41 1.60 2.06 14.86
N GLN A 42 2.64 1.46 14.30
CA GLN A 42 3.28 0.27 14.85
C GLN A 42 3.92 0.52 16.21
N THR A 43 4.59 1.67 16.41
CA THR A 43 5.36 1.95 17.62
C THR A 43 4.54 2.56 18.77
N LYS A 44 3.47 3.30 18.46
CA LYS A 44 2.76 4.09 19.48
C LYS A 44 1.27 3.79 19.60
N VAL A 45 0.60 3.55 18.49
CA VAL A 45 -0.87 3.54 18.44
C VAL A 45 -1.43 2.13 18.60
N LEU A 46 -0.79 1.13 17.98
CA LEU A 46 -1.24 -0.26 17.98
C LEU A 46 -1.38 -0.83 19.40
N TYR A 47 -0.43 -0.51 20.28
CA TYR A 47 -0.43 -0.95 21.69
C TYR A 47 -1.56 -0.33 22.53
N ARG A 48 -1.95 0.90 22.19
CA ARG A 48 -2.97 1.62 22.97
C ARG A 48 -4.39 1.35 22.50
N THR A 49 -4.56 1.22 21.20
CA THR A 49 -5.87 1.24 20.55
C THR A 49 -6.31 -0.14 20.06
N GLY A 50 -5.36 -1.04 19.82
CA GLY A 50 -5.62 -2.36 19.23
C GLY A 50 -5.77 -2.30 17.70
N ALA A 51 -5.83 -3.48 17.08
CA ALA A 51 -5.84 -3.60 15.61
C ALA A 51 -7.18 -3.17 14.97
N LYS A 52 -8.33 -3.46 15.63
CA LYS A 52 -9.67 -3.20 15.07
C LYS A 52 -9.91 -1.75 14.70
N PRO A 53 -9.80 -0.76 15.62
CA PRO A 53 -10.09 0.64 15.30
C PRO A 53 -9.07 1.23 14.31
N LEU A 54 -7.84 0.72 14.30
CA LEU A 54 -6.82 1.13 13.34
C LEU A 54 -7.15 0.70 11.92
N VAL A 55 -7.49 -0.57 11.72
CA VAL A 55 -7.90 -1.08 10.42
C VAL A 55 -9.18 -0.39 9.95
N ALA A 56 -10.16 -0.20 10.85
CA ALA A 56 -11.41 0.49 10.52
C ALA A 56 -11.16 1.94 10.11
N SER A 57 -10.32 2.69 10.83
CA SER A 57 -9.94 4.05 10.45
C SER A 57 -9.19 4.10 9.12
N GLY A 58 -8.28 3.16 8.89
CA GLY A 58 -7.57 3.04 7.63
C GLY A 58 -8.48 2.75 6.44
N MET A 59 -9.44 1.84 6.59
CA MET A 59 -10.45 1.54 5.55
C MET A 59 -11.35 2.75 5.29
N THR A 60 -11.75 3.49 6.34
CA THR A 60 -12.53 4.73 6.20
C THR A 60 -11.75 5.81 5.44
N LEU A 61 -10.48 6.01 5.76
CA LEU A 61 -9.61 6.94 5.05
C LEU A 61 -9.42 6.53 3.58
N GLY A 62 -9.25 5.22 3.32
CA GLY A 62 -9.19 4.69 1.96
C GLY A 62 -10.48 4.94 1.18
N LEU A 63 -11.64 4.73 1.80
CA LEU A 63 -12.95 5.03 1.23
C LEU A 63 -13.05 6.53 0.87
N ILE A 64 -12.70 7.42 1.80
CA ILE A 64 -12.73 8.88 1.58
C ILE A 64 -11.79 9.26 0.44
N ALA A 65 -10.58 8.73 0.41
CA ALA A 65 -9.63 8.98 -0.68
C ALA A 65 -10.19 8.57 -2.04
N MET A 66 -10.83 7.40 -2.14
CA MET A 66 -11.46 6.94 -3.38
C MET A 66 -12.62 7.83 -3.79
N LEU A 67 -13.48 8.24 -2.84
CA LEU A 67 -14.58 9.17 -3.12
C LEU A 67 -14.09 10.55 -3.57
N LEU A 68 -12.97 11.05 -3.05
CA LEU A 68 -12.35 12.28 -3.55
C LEU A 68 -11.85 12.11 -4.99
N LEU A 69 -11.28 10.95 -5.33
CA LEU A 69 -10.83 10.65 -6.69
C LEU A 69 -11.99 10.47 -7.69
N THR A 70 -13.21 10.20 -7.25
CA THR A 70 -14.37 10.22 -8.16
C THR A 70 -14.72 11.63 -8.67
N ARG A 71 -14.23 12.68 -8.01
CA ARG A 71 -14.46 14.09 -8.40
C ARG A 71 -13.39 14.63 -9.36
N LEU A 72 -12.61 13.76 -9.98
CA LEU A 72 -11.65 14.18 -11.00
C LEU A 72 -12.39 14.77 -12.21
N ALA A 73 -12.00 15.99 -12.60
CA ALA A 73 -12.51 16.71 -13.76
C ALA A 73 -11.38 16.90 -14.79
N PRO A 74 -11.71 17.21 -16.07
CA PRO A 74 -10.71 17.47 -17.11
C PRO A 74 -9.69 18.55 -16.73
N ASN A 75 -10.12 19.53 -15.96
CA ASN A 75 -9.32 20.67 -15.50
C ASN A 75 -8.80 20.49 -14.06
N ALA A 76 -8.86 19.27 -13.50
CA ALA A 76 -8.40 19.02 -12.15
C ALA A 76 -6.89 19.22 -12.05
N SER A 77 -6.45 20.14 -11.18
CA SER A 77 -5.04 20.33 -10.86
C SER A 77 -4.53 19.21 -9.94
N TYR A 78 -3.29 18.82 -10.12
CA TYR A 78 -2.62 17.84 -9.24
C TYR A 78 -2.72 18.25 -7.77
N ALA A 79 -2.39 19.53 -7.47
CA ALA A 79 -2.29 20.00 -6.09
C ALA A 79 -3.63 20.06 -5.34
N SER A 80 -4.75 20.32 -6.05
CA SER A 80 -6.05 20.50 -5.42
C SER A 80 -6.89 19.23 -5.33
N HIS A 81 -6.70 18.27 -6.24
CA HIS A 81 -7.55 17.08 -6.33
C HIS A 81 -6.78 15.77 -6.09
N VAL A 82 -5.59 15.63 -6.69
CA VAL A 82 -4.83 14.38 -6.61
C VAL A 82 -4.03 14.30 -5.32
N LEU A 83 -3.30 15.37 -4.97
CA LEU A 83 -2.42 15.39 -3.80
C LEU A 83 -3.16 15.12 -2.47
N PRO A 84 -4.30 15.78 -2.14
CA PRO A 84 -4.99 15.48 -0.89
C PRO A 84 -5.52 14.05 -0.83
N SER A 85 -5.99 13.51 -1.96
CA SER A 85 -6.44 12.11 -2.03
C SER A 85 -5.28 11.14 -1.81
N LEU A 86 -4.09 11.43 -2.35
CA LEU A 86 -2.88 10.62 -2.13
C LEU A 86 -2.42 10.65 -0.67
N LEU A 87 -2.45 11.81 -0.01
CA LEU A 87 -2.09 11.94 1.40
C LEU A 87 -3.04 11.15 2.30
N ILE A 88 -4.35 11.28 2.08
CA ILE A 88 -5.38 10.53 2.82
C ILE A 88 -5.24 9.03 2.58
N LEU A 89 -4.97 8.63 1.34
CA LEU A 89 -4.74 7.23 1.00
C LEU A 89 -3.48 6.67 1.69
N GLY A 90 -2.39 7.44 1.71
CA GLY A 90 -1.16 7.07 2.41
C GLY A 90 -1.37 6.88 3.91
N LEU A 91 -2.12 7.79 4.56
CA LEU A 91 -2.55 7.66 5.96
C LEU A 91 -3.37 6.38 6.17
N GLY A 92 -4.39 6.15 5.33
CA GLY A 92 -5.25 4.98 5.41
C GLY A 92 -4.48 3.67 5.27
N MET A 93 -3.59 3.59 4.29
CA MET A 93 -2.79 2.39 4.05
C MET A 93 -1.78 2.13 5.17
N GLY A 94 -1.16 3.18 5.75
CA GLY A 94 -0.30 3.04 6.91
C GLY A 94 -1.03 2.46 8.13
N CYS A 95 -2.29 2.85 8.34
CA CYS A 95 -3.15 2.31 9.38
C CYS A 95 -3.59 0.86 9.14
N ILE A 96 -3.58 0.39 7.89
CA ILE A 96 -3.97 -0.98 7.53
C ILE A 96 -2.75 -1.92 7.58
N PHE A 97 -1.64 -1.55 6.93
CA PHE A 97 -0.49 -2.43 6.78
C PHE A 97 0.17 -2.81 8.11
N ALA A 98 0.39 -1.83 9.01
CA ALA A 98 1.05 -2.09 10.27
C ALA A 98 0.32 -3.16 11.13
N PRO A 99 -0.99 -3.02 11.43
CA PRO A 99 -1.71 -4.04 12.19
C PRO A 99 -1.93 -5.33 11.41
N ALA A 100 -2.06 -5.30 10.07
CA ALA A 100 -2.25 -6.50 9.27
C ALA A 100 -1.04 -7.43 9.35
N PHE A 101 0.16 -6.89 9.17
CA PHE A 101 1.40 -7.68 9.31
C PHE A 101 1.63 -8.14 10.75
N SER A 102 1.43 -7.26 11.73
CA SER A 102 1.59 -7.60 13.15
C SER A 102 0.63 -8.71 13.59
N THR A 103 -0.64 -8.67 13.18
CA THR A 103 -1.62 -9.69 13.56
C THR A 103 -1.40 -11.02 12.84
N ALA A 104 -0.90 -11.00 11.61
CA ALA A 104 -0.63 -12.22 10.84
C ALA A 104 0.57 -13.01 11.37
N THR A 105 1.53 -12.34 12.01
CA THR A 105 2.73 -12.98 12.60
C THR A 105 2.62 -13.24 14.09
N LEU A 106 1.58 -12.74 14.76
CA LEU A 106 1.36 -12.91 16.19
C LEU A 106 0.95 -14.35 16.54
N GLY A 107 1.73 -14.99 17.41
CA GLY A 107 1.46 -16.36 17.89
C GLY A 107 1.93 -17.46 16.93
N VAL A 108 2.70 -17.10 15.93
CA VAL A 108 3.39 -18.04 15.04
C VAL A 108 4.79 -18.30 15.60
N ASP A 109 5.18 -19.57 15.69
CA ASP A 109 6.55 -19.94 16.11
C ASP A 109 7.59 -19.28 15.20
N GLY A 110 8.74 -18.87 15.77
CA GLY A 110 9.78 -18.17 15.02
C GLY A 110 10.25 -18.89 13.77
N SER A 111 10.18 -20.23 13.75
CA SER A 111 10.49 -21.08 12.59
C SER A 111 9.46 -20.94 11.45
N GLU A 112 8.20 -20.59 11.76
CA GLU A 112 7.10 -20.48 10.80
C GLU A 112 6.75 -19.02 10.45
N ALA A 113 7.36 -18.05 11.12
CA ALA A 113 7.11 -16.62 10.88
C ALA A 113 7.35 -16.21 9.42
N GLY A 114 8.35 -16.83 8.77
CA GLY A 114 8.62 -16.63 7.34
C GLY A 114 7.48 -17.09 6.43
N VAL A 115 6.85 -18.22 6.76
CA VAL A 115 5.72 -18.77 6.01
C VAL A 115 4.49 -17.84 6.16
N ALA A 116 4.22 -17.40 7.39
CA ALA A 116 3.12 -16.46 7.65
C ALA A 116 3.28 -15.15 6.86
N ALA A 117 4.48 -14.56 6.84
CA ALA A 117 4.79 -13.36 6.07
C ALA A 117 4.64 -13.60 4.55
N ALA A 118 5.08 -14.77 4.05
CA ALA A 118 4.91 -15.15 2.65
C ALA A 118 3.43 -15.29 2.26
N MET A 119 2.58 -15.83 3.12
CA MET A 119 1.14 -15.95 2.89
C MET A 119 0.48 -14.57 2.80
N VAL A 120 0.84 -13.61 3.67
CA VAL A 120 0.34 -12.24 3.59
C VAL A 120 0.72 -11.60 2.26
N ASN A 121 1.98 -11.72 1.85
CA ASN A 121 2.46 -11.20 0.57
C ASN A 121 1.73 -11.83 -0.63
N THR A 122 1.57 -13.14 -0.63
CA THR A 122 0.86 -13.86 -1.70
C THR A 122 -0.60 -13.41 -1.79
N SER A 123 -1.28 -13.30 -0.64
CA SER A 123 -2.66 -12.81 -0.58
C SER A 123 -2.80 -11.39 -1.12
N GLN A 124 -1.84 -10.51 -0.81
CA GLN A 124 -1.81 -9.15 -1.37
C GLN A 124 -1.61 -9.15 -2.89
N GLN A 125 -0.75 -10.01 -3.42
CA GLN A 125 -0.49 -10.10 -4.85
C GLN A 125 -1.69 -10.65 -5.62
N VAL A 126 -2.31 -11.72 -5.10
CA VAL A 126 -3.54 -12.29 -5.67
C VAL A 126 -4.68 -11.27 -5.62
N GLY A 127 -4.92 -10.66 -4.46
CA GLY A 127 -5.94 -9.61 -4.33
C GLY A 127 -5.65 -8.39 -5.21
N GLY A 128 -4.39 -8.01 -5.36
CA GLY A 128 -3.95 -6.92 -6.23
C GLY A 128 -4.19 -7.20 -7.71
N SER A 129 -3.88 -8.40 -8.18
CA SER A 129 -4.08 -8.79 -9.58
C SER A 129 -5.57 -8.91 -9.93
N VAL A 130 -6.36 -9.58 -9.10
CA VAL A 130 -7.82 -9.70 -9.27
C VAL A 130 -8.48 -8.32 -9.23
N GLY A 131 -8.12 -7.49 -8.24
CA GLY A 131 -8.66 -6.14 -8.11
C GLY A 131 -8.32 -5.25 -9.30
N THR A 132 -7.09 -5.34 -9.83
CA THR A 132 -6.66 -4.58 -11.00
C THR A 132 -7.40 -5.05 -12.25
N ALA A 133 -7.56 -6.34 -12.47
CA ALA A 133 -8.31 -6.88 -13.60
C ALA A 133 -9.78 -6.43 -13.56
N LEU A 134 -10.42 -6.56 -12.40
CA LEU A 134 -11.82 -6.13 -12.21
C LEU A 134 -12.00 -4.65 -12.51
N LEU A 135 -11.20 -3.78 -11.88
CA LEU A 135 -11.30 -2.34 -12.06
C LEU A 135 -10.94 -1.90 -13.49
N SER A 136 -9.99 -2.57 -14.14
CA SER A 136 -9.66 -2.30 -15.56
C SER A 136 -10.79 -2.66 -16.49
N THR A 137 -11.48 -3.76 -16.24
CA THR A 137 -12.67 -4.17 -17.04
C THR A 137 -13.81 -3.17 -16.86
N LEU A 138 -14.07 -2.74 -15.62
CA LEU A 138 -15.10 -1.73 -15.33
C LEU A 138 -14.77 -0.38 -15.97
N PHE A 139 -13.51 0.04 -15.90
CA PHE A 139 -13.02 1.25 -16.57
C PHE A 139 -13.27 1.17 -18.08
N ALA A 140 -12.82 0.08 -18.71
CA ALA A 140 -12.92 -0.08 -20.17
C ALA A 140 -14.39 -0.13 -20.63
N SER A 141 -15.26 -0.85 -19.91
CA SER A 141 -16.69 -0.93 -20.23
C SER A 141 -17.38 0.42 -20.08
N ALA A 142 -17.11 1.17 -19.01
CA ALA A 142 -17.69 2.48 -18.78
C ALA A 142 -17.20 3.52 -19.81
N ALA A 143 -15.91 3.52 -20.14
CA ALA A 143 -15.35 4.41 -21.14
C ALA A 143 -15.90 4.12 -22.54
N SER A 144 -16.03 2.85 -22.93
CA SER A 144 -16.59 2.46 -24.22
C SER A 144 -18.10 2.77 -24.33
N ALA A 145 -18.88 2.53 -23.28
CA ALA A 145 -20.30 2.86 -23.24
C ALA A 145 -20.49 4.37 -23.38
N TYR A 146 -19.69 5.18 -22.68
CA TYR A 146 -19.75 6.64 -22.80
C TYR A 146 -19.40 7.09 -24.22
N ALA A 147 -18.35 6.54 -24.80
CA ALA A 147 -17.91 6.87 -26.16
C ALA A 147 -18.96 6.52 -27.23
N THR A 148 -19.68 5.42 -27.05
CA THR A 148 -20.75 5.02 -27.99
C THR A 148 -22.00 5.90 -27.89
N SER A 149 -22.35 6.34 -26.68
CA SER A 149 -23.53 7.18 -26.44
C SER A 149 -23.33 8.66 -26.84
N HIS A 150 -22.09 9.14 -26.90
CA HIS A 150 -21.76 10.53 -27.22
C HIS A 150 -20.97 10.68 -28.53
N ARG A 151 -21.23 9.86 -29.53
CA ARG A 151 -20.54 9.88 -30.84
C ARG A 151 -20.64 11.27 -31.48
N GLY A 152 -19.50 11.83 -31.87
CA GLY A 152 -19.39 13.13 -32.53
C GLY A 152 -19.18 14.33 -31.58
N ALA A 153 -19.13 14.14 -30.26
CA ALA A 153 -18.81 15.22 -29.34
C ALA A 153 -17.32 15.61 -29.39
N PRO A 154 -16.98 16.90 -29.38
CA PRO A 154 -15.58 17.33 -29.33
C PRO A 154 -14.94 16.88 -28.01
N GLY A 155 -13.70 16.38 -28.06
CA GLY A 155 -12.99 15.92 -26.84
C GLY A 155 -13.49 14.59 -26.27
N LEU A 156 -14.21 13.78 -27.05
CA LEU A 156 -14.86 12.53 -26.64
C LEU A 156 -13.91 11.55 -25.93
N SER A 157 -12.67 11.41 -26.42
CA SER A 157 -11.69 10.49 -25.84
C SER A 157 -11.31 10.85 -24.39
N GLY A 158 -11.09 12.15 -24.13
CA GLY A 158 -10.79 12.64 -22.78
C GLY A 158 -11.99 12.51 -21.83
N ALA A 159 -13.20 12.88 -22.29
CA ALA A 159 -14.40 12.76 -21.49
C ALA A 159 -14.74 11.28 -21.16
N ALA A 160 -14.60 10.38 -22.11
CA ALA A 160 -14.83 8.96 -21.93
C ALA A 160 -13.82 8.35 -20.92
N ALA A 161 -12.55 8.74 -21.00
CA ALA A 161 -11.53 8.29 -20.05
C ALA A 161 -11.85 8.76 -18.62
N ILE A 162 -12.25 10.02 -18.45
CA ILE A 162 -12.61 10.57 -17.12
C ILE A 162 -13.83 9.84 -16.55
N HIS A 163 -14.84 9.59 -17.38
CA HIS A 163 -16.00 8.79 -16.95
C HIS A 163 -15.59 7.40 -16.52
N GLY A 164 -14.70 6.74 -17.25
CA GLY A 164 -14.13 5.46 -16.89
C GLY A 164 -13.40 5.49 -15.54
N TYR A 165 -12.56 6.52 -15.28
CA TYR A 165 -11.89 6.69 -13.98
C TYR A 165 -12.88 6.89 -12.83
N THR A 166 -13.90 7.71 -13.02
CA THR A 166 -14.94 7.94 -12.01
C THR A 166 -15.64 6.64 -11.62
N VAL A 167 -16.02 5.83 -12.60
CA VAL A 167 -16.65 4.52 -12.36
C VAL A 167 -15.68 3.57 -11.65
N ALA A 168 -14.43 3.46 -12.09
CA ALA A 168 -13.43 2.59 -11.47
C ALA A 168 -13.16 3.01 -10.00
N PHE A 169 -13.02 4.30 -9.70
CA PHE A 169 -12.82 4.78 -8.33
C PHE A 169 -14.08 4.60 -7.47
N SER A 170 -15.28 4.70 -8.02
CA SER A 170 -16.53 4.41 -7.30
C SER A 170 -16.60 2.95 -6.87
N TRP A 171 -16.23 2.02 -7.75
CA TRP A 171 -16.14 0.60 -7.41
C TRP A 171 -15.04 0.32 -6.40
N ALA A 172 -13.88 0.98 -6.53
CA ALA A 172 -12.82 0.89 -5.54
C ALA A 172 -13.27 1.39 -4.16
N ALA A 173 -14.05 2.49 -4.10
CA ALA A 173 -14.67 2.96 -2.87
C ALA A 173 -15.63 1.91 -2.28
N GLY A 174 -16.44 1.25 -3.11
CA GLY A 174 -17.30 0.15 -2.69
C GLY A 174 -16.51 -1.00 -2.06
N ILE A 175 -15.38 -1.39 -2.66
CA ILE A 175 -14.50 -2.44 -2.12
C ILE A 175 -13.94 -2.02 -0.75
N PHE A 176 -13.49 -0.77 -0.57
CA PHE A 176 -13.07 -0.26 0.74
C PHE A 176 -14.21 -0.25 1.75
N GLY A 177 -15.45 0.07 1.32
CA GLY A 177 -16.65 0.01 2.16
C GLY A 177 -16.95 -1.41 2.64
N VAL A 178 -16.90 -2.39 1.75
CA VAL A 178 -17.04 -3.82 2.11
C VAL A 178 -15.91 -4.24 3.05
N GLY A 179 -14.66 -3.85 2.77
CA GLY A 179 -13.52 -4.11 3.63
C GLY A 179 -13.69 -3.52 5.04
N LEU A 180 -14.26 -2.30 5.14
CA LEU A 180 -14.60 -1.67 6.42
C LEU A 180 -15.64 -2.49 7.18
N LEU A 181 -16.71 -2.92 6.53
CA LEU A 181 -17.75 -3.76 7.15
C LEU A 181 -17.16 -5.08 7.67
N LEU A 182 -16.36 -5.75 6.85
CA LEU A 182 -15.69 -6.99 7.24
C LEU A 182 -14.73 -6.76 8.41
N ALA A 183 -13.96 -5.67 8.42
CA ALA A 183 -13.06 -5.34 9.52
C ALA A 183 -13.83 -5.11 10.82
N LEU A 184 -14.97 -4.42 10.77
CA LEU A 184 -15.82 -4.19 11.93
C LEU A 184 -16.47 -5.47 12.48
N LEU A 185 -16.82 -6.42 11.60
CA LEU A 185 -17.49 -7.66 11.97
C LEU A 185 -16.51 -8.72 12.46
N ILE A 186 -15.37 -8.88 11.79
CA ILE A 186 -14.44 -10.00 12.01
C ILE A 186 -13.38 -9.69 13.08
N LEU A 187 -12.88 -8.44 13.13
CA LEU A 187 -11.82 -8.12 14.09
C LEU A 187 -12.36 -8.01 15.52
N PRO A 188 -11.73 -8.70 16.50
CA PRO A 188 -12.11 -8.58 17.92
C PRO A 188 -11.84 -7.16 18.45
N ALA A 189 -12.77 -6.65 19.28
CA ALA A 189 -12.71 -5.29 19.80
C ALA A 189 -11.71 -5.14 20.99
N ALA A 190 -11.21 -6.24 21.54
CA ALA A 190 -10.34 -6.17 22.70
C ALA A 190 -8.92 -5.72 22.32
N PRO A 191 -8.32 -4.75 23.01
CA PRO A 191 -6.89 -4.53 22.93
C PRO A 191 -6.22 -5.82 23.39
N ARG A 192 -5.43 -6.46 22.52
CA ARG A 192 -4.63 -7.59 22.95
C ARG A 192 -3.66 -7.08 24.01
N ARG A 193 -3.85 -7.53 25.26
CA ARG A 193 -2.80 -7.45 26.26
C ARG A 193 -1.61 -8.18 25.65
N GLU A 194 -0.60 -7.41 25.28
CA GLU A 194 0.69 -7.96 24.94
C GLU A 194 1.12 -8.80 26.13
N VAL A 195 1.41 -10.07 25.90
CA VAL A 195 2.31 -10.78 26.79
C VAL A 195 3.58 -9.94 26.73
N ALA A 196 3.87 -9.22 27.82
CA ALA A 196 5.15 -8.58 28.03
C ALA A 196 6.20 -9.62 27.61
N PRO A 197 7.26 -9.25 26.88
CA PRO A 197 8.33 -10.19 26.61
C PRO A 197 8.63 -10.83 27.97
N ALA A 198 8.26 -12.11 28.10
CA ALA A 198 8.60 -12.90 29.27
C ALA A 198 10.07 -12.62 29.46
N ASP A 199 10.42 -12.15 30.64
CA ASP A 199 11.78 -11.90 31.05
C ASP A 199 12.62 -13.01 30.45
N VAL A 200 13.31 -12.69 29.34
CA VAL A 200 14.40 -13.52 28.87
C VAL A 200 15.40 -13.29 29.98
N GLU A 201 15.35 -14.15 30.98
CA GLU A 201 16.46 -14.34 31.88
C GLU A 201 17.66 -14.56 30.96
N VAL A 202 18.39 -13.48 30.76
CA VAL A 202 19.71 -13.53 30.14
C VAL A 202 20.51 -14.33 31.14
N GLU A 203 20.62 -15.62 30.89
CA GLU A 203 21.61 -16.48 31.55
C GLU A 203 22.96 -15.89 31.17
N ASP A 204 23.43 -14.98 32.02
CA ASP A 204 24.76 -14.38 31.96
C ASP A 204 25.81 -15.47 32.03
N GLY A 205 26.20 -16.05 30.94
CA GLY A 205 27.29 -16.99 30.91
C GLY A 205 27.66 -17.65 29.60
N ALA A 206 26.77 -17.77 28.64
CA ALA A 206 27.02 -18.56 27.43
C ALA A 206 27.18 -17.76 26.13
N LEU A 207 26.97 -16.43 26.13
CA LEU A 207 26.91 -15.60 24.92
C LEU A 207 28.18 -14.79 24.64
N LEU A 208 29.24 -14.89 25.44
CA LEU A 208 30.52 -14.22 25.19
C LEU A 208 31.46 -14.94 24.20
N ALA A 209 31.09 -16.12 23.70
CA ALA A 209 31.93 -16.89 22.78
C ALA A 209 31.53 -16.80 21.30
N ALA A 210 30.44 -16.12 20.94
CA ALA A 210 29.93 -16.07 19.56
C ALA A 210 29.88 -14.66 18.95
N SER A 211 30.46 -13.63 19.58
CA SER A 211 30.48 -12.28 19.02
C SER A 211 31.68 -12.07 18.08
N GLY A 212 31.56 -12.61 16.86
CA GLY A 212 32.26 -12.01 15.73
C GLY A 212 31.58 -10.68 15.38
N PRO A 213 32.27 -9.72 14.74
CA PRO A 213 31.73 -8.40 14.48
C PRO A 213 30.56 -8.49 13.49
N VAL A 214 29.34 -8.51 14.01
CA VAL A 214 28.14 -8.37 13.22
C VAL A 214 27.98 -6.89 12.91
N HIS A 215 28.30 -6.50 11.69
CA HIS A 215 27.93 -5.18 11.17
C HIS A 215 26.41 -5.02 11.33
N ALA A 216 26.03 -4.06 12.15
CA ALA A 216 24.65 -3.65 12.32
C ALA A 216 24.13 -3.05 11.01
N THR A 217 23.65 -3.90 10.11
CA THR A 217 22.89 -3.49 8.96
C THR A 217 21.46 -3.27 9.45
N ALA A 218 21.06 -2.02 9.61
CA ALA A 218 19.70 -1.64 9.92
C ALA A 218 18.78 -2.23 8.84
N VAL A 219 18.07 -3.29 9.17
CA VAL A 219 16.99 -3.84 8.34
C VAL A 219 15.82 -2.88 8.45
N LEU A 220 15.83 -1.85 7.61
CA LEU A 220 14.63 -1.10 7.26
C LEU A 220 13.75 -2.06 6.48
N ALA A 221 12.75 -2.64 7.15
CA ALA A 221 11.69 -3.42 6.54
C ALA A 221 10.87 -2.49 5.63
N THR A 222 11.36 -2.31 4.41
CA THR A 222 10.66 -1.59 3.34
C THR A 222 9.79 -2.59 2.60
N GLY A 223 8.54 -2.19 2.36
CA GLY A 223 7.55 -3.01 1.67
C GLY A 223 7.96 -3.45 0.25
N PRO A 224 7.14 -4.22 -0.44
CA PRO A 224 7.49 -5.03 -1.64
C PRO A 224 8.03 -4.25 -2.85
N CYS A 225 8.05 -2.92 -2.84
CA CYS A 225 8.61 -2.12 -3.94
C CYS A 225 10.14 -1.93 -3.90
N CYS A 226 10.83 -2.24 -2.78
CA CYS A 226 12.27 -1.96 -2.65
C CYS A 226 13.17 -3.19 -2.83
N HIS A 227 12.62 -4.38 -3.00
CA HIS A 227 13.43 -5.60 -3.15
C HIS A 227 14.22 -5.64 -4.48
N PHE A 228 13.88 -4.81 -5.47
CA PHE A 228 14.56 -4.81 -6.77
C PHE A 228 15.87 -3.98 -6.79
N ALA A 229 16.08 -3.09 -5.84
CA ALA A 229 17.25 -2.20 -5.84
C ALA A 229 18.47 -2.79 -5.12
N VAL A 230 18.28 -3.75 -4.21
CA VAL A 230 19.39 -4.30 -3.38
C VAL A 230 20.12 -5.45 -4.08
N THR A 231 19.46 -6.17 -4.99
CA THR A 231 20.06 -7.32 -5.68
C THR A 231 21.08 -6.93 -6.76
N VAL A 232 21.03 -5.70 -7.29
CA VAL A 232 21.95 -5.24 -8.34
C VAL A 232 23.30 -4.76 -7.76
N ALA A 233 23.34 -4.33 -6.50
CA ALA A 233 24.60 -3.87 -5.87
C ALA A 233 25.51 -5.01 -5.38
N GLY A 234 24.96 -6.18 -5.09
CA GLY A 234 25.73 -7.31 -4.53
C GLY A 234 26.45 -8.19 -5.56
N VAL A 235 26.15 -8.04 -6.84
CA VAL A 235 26.76 -8.91 -7.89
C VAL A 235 28.06 -8.34 -8.45
N ARG A 236 28.40 -7.09 -8.18
CA ARG A 236 29.57 -6.44 -8.78
C ARG A 236 30.87 -6.58 -7.99
N GLU A 237 30.83 -7.14 -6.78
CA GLU A 237 32.02 -7.19 -5.90
C GLU A 237 32.74 -8.56 -5.86
N LYS A 238 32.21 -9.59 -6.51
CA LYS A 238 32.86 -10.93 -6.55
C LYS A 238 33.61 -11.26 -7.83
N ALA A 239 33.73 -10.35 -8.78
CA ALA A 239 34.42 -10.59 -10.05
C ALA A 239 35.86 -10.04 -10.12
N GLY A 240 36.43 -9.51 -9.02
CA GLY A 240 37.72 -8.79 -9.02
C GLY A 240 38.86 -9.40 -8.19
N ALA A 241 38.70 -10.59 -7.62
CA ALA A 241 39.76 -11.18 -6.80
C ALA A 241 40.11 -12.61 -7.25
N GLY A 242 40.87 -12.70 -8.32
CA GLY A 242 41.36 -13.99 -8.81
C GLY A 242 42.27 -13.87 -10.03
N SER A 243 43.43 -13.18 -9.89
CA SER A 243 44.60 -13.42 -10.73
C SER A 243 45.80 -12.64 -10.21
N SER A 244 46.62 -13.25 -9.44
CA SER A 244 48.08 -13.14 -9.42
C SER A 244 48.68 -14.19 -8.47
#